data_1c62844b414100e70d75b5855a3d53a3
#
_entry.id   1c62844b414100e70d75b5855a3d53a3
#
_cell.length_a   1.000
_cell.length_b   1.000
_cell.length_c   1.000
_cell.angle_alpha   90.00
_cell.angle_beta   90.00
_cell.angle_gamma   90.00
#
_symmetry.space_group_name_H-M   'P 1'
#
loop_
_entity.id
_entity.type
_entity.pdbx_description
1 polymer ?
#
loop_
_entity_poly.entity_id
_entity_poly.type
_entity_poly.pdbx_seq_one_letter_code
_entity_poly.pdbx_strand_id
1 'polypeptide(L)'
;MTQRVSKKLVHKYYKEWIELYKKGAVRHSTYLKYELAYQHLKRLCPNLHMNELNRKRYQLLLNEYAEDHVRETTMDFHHHLKAAFVDAYEDGLIKQDPTRKAIIKGKPKVDKKKKFLDLFELKALMQQLDLPEDQVNWDWFVYLISKTGLRFAEALALTPNDFDFKGKQIIINKSWNYKFGGGFQPTKNESSNRKVIVDPSLLKKFKGLLKGLDPNAPIFVKDNQKIFNSTINSRLNTLCKRAGISPITIHGLRHTHASLLLFSGVSILSVSKRLGHASTLTTQKTYLHIIQELENKDNNKVLKHLRELEN
;
A
#
# COMPACT_ATOMS: atom_id res chain seq x y z
N MET A 1 46.12 12.49 -5.50
CA MET A 1 45.10 13.17 -6.33
C MET A 1 44.21 13.99 -5.42
N THR A 2 44.23 15.31 -5.54
CA THR A 2 43.40 16.23 -4.72
C THR A 2 41.95 16.08 -5.17
N GLN A 3 41.12 15.50 -4.33
CA GLN A 3 39.66 15.39 -4.59
C GLN A 3 39.09 16.80 -4.84
N ARG A 4 38.62 17.04 -6.06
CA ARG A 4 37.92 18.28 -6.42
C ARG A 4 36.49 18.21 -5.83
N VAL A 5 36.37 18.59 -4.56
CA VAL A 5 35.08 18.68 -3.88
C VAL A 5 34.22 19.73 -4.58
N SER A 6 33.00 19.35 -4.97
CA SER A 6 32.14 20.17 -5.79
C SER A 6 31.57 21.37 -5.02
N LYS A 7 31.65 22.59 -5.63
CA LYS A 7 30.98 23.81 -5.14
C LYS A 7 29.50 23.92 -5.57
N LYS A 8 28.94 22.86 -6.18
CA LYS A 8 27.56 22.82 -6.62
C LYS A 8 26.60 22.86 -5.42
N LEU A 9 25.43 23.46 -5.59
CA LEU A 9 24.37 23.42 -4.56
C LEU A 9 23.82 22.01 -4.43
N VAL A 10 23.58 21.56 -3.19
CA VAL A 10 23.10 20.20 -2.86
C VAL A 10 21.80 19.87 -3.60
N HIS A 11 20.82 20.78 -3.59
CA HIS A 11 19.55 20.54 -4.27
C HIS A 11 19.71 20.50 -5.81
N LYS A 12 20.66 21.24 -6.41
CA LYS A 12 20.92 21.18 -7.86
C LYS A 12 21.56 19.84 -8.24
N TYR A 13 22.55 19.38 -7.45
CA TYR A 13 23.11 18.04 -7.62
C TYR A 13 22.02 16.96 -7.56
N TYR A 14 21.19 17.01 -6.52
CA TYR A 14 20.11 16.03 -6.33
C TYR A 14 19.11 16.05 -7.50
N LYS A 15 18.76 17.23 -8.03
CA LYS A 15 17.86 17.35 -9.19
C LYS A 15 18.44 16.67 -10.44
N GLU A 16 19.69 16.92 -10.75
CA GLU A 16 20.38 16.28 -11.87
C GLU A 16 20.48 14.77 -11.68
N TRP A 17 20.78 14.32 -10.44
CA TRP A 17 20.84 12.91 -10.12
C TRP A 17 19.50 12.20 -10.34
N ILE A 18 18.36 12.77 -9.91
CA ILE A 18 17.06 12.16 -10.15
C ILE A 18 16.68 12.16 -11.63
N GLU A 19 17.04 13.17 -12.38
CA GLU A 19 16.80 13.21 -13.83
C GLU A 19 17.62 12.15 -14.56
N LEU A 20 18.88 11.97 -14.19
CA LEU A 20 19.76 11.00 -14.81
C LEU A 20 19.44 9.56 -14.43
N TYR A 21 19.24 9.27 -13.15
CA TYR A 21 19.16 7.88 -12.65
C TYR A 21 17.74 7.40 -12.34
N LYS A 22 16.74 8.30 -12.20
CA LYS A 22 15.37 7.89 -11.80
C LYS A 22 14.34 8.12 -12.87
N LYS A 23 14.49 9.14 -13.71
CA LYS A 23 13.55 9.45 -14.79
C LYS A 23 13.56 8.30 -15.82
N GLY A 24 12.41 7.67 -16.03
CA GLY A 24 12.28 6.49 -16.92
C GLY A 24 12.71 5.15 -16.32
N ALA A 25 13.57 5.14 -15.27
CA ALA A 25 14.01 3.91 -14.61
C ALA A 25 13.06 3.42 -13.52
N VAL A 26 12.23 4.31 -12.97
CA VAL A 26 11.24 3.97 -11.94
C VAL A 26 9.84 4.36 -12.40
N ARG A 27 8.82 3.78 -11.76
CA ARG A 27 7.42 4.16 -12.04
C ARG A 27 7.22 5.65 -11.81
N HIS A 28 6.38 6.29 -12.61
CA HIS A 28 6.08 7.72 -12.50
C HIS A 28 5.67 8.15 -11.08
N SER A 29 4.85 7.36 -10.39
CA SER A 29 4.48 7.61 -8.99
C SER A 29 5.66 7.59 -8.02
N THR A 30 6.70 6.83 -8.30
CA THR A 30 7.95 6.81 -7.52
C THR A 30 8.83 8.00 -7.88
N TYR A 31 8.92 8.34 -9.16
CA TYR A 31 9.65 9.53 -9.61
C TYR A 31 9.11 10.81 -8.96
N LEU A 32 7.78 10.97 -8.86
CA LEU A 32 7.17 12.12 -8.18
C LEU A 32 7.53 12.21 -6.69
N LYS A 33 7.83 11.11 -6.01
CA LYS A 33 8.32 11.15 -4.63
C LYS A 33 9.75 11.69 -4.55
N TYR A 34 10.60 11.35 -5.53
CA TYR A 34 11.92 11.96 -5.65
C TYR A 34 11.83 13.46 -5.95
N GLU A 35 10.90 13.87 -6.82
CA GLU A 35 10.63 15.30 -7.09
C GLU A 35 10.15 16.03 -5.84
N LEU A 36 9.26 15.43 -5.05
CA LEU A 36 8.82 16.00 -3.79
C LEU A 36 9.99 16.14 -2.80
N ALA A 37 10.86 15.12 -2.72
CA ALA A 37 12.07 15.19 -1.90
C ALA A 37 13.01 16.31 -2.36
N TYR A 38 13.14 16.52 -3.67
CA TYR A 38 13.87 17.67 -4.22
C TYR A 38 13.28 19.01 -3.76
N GLN A 39 11.96 19.20 -3.82
CA GLN A 39 11.33 20.44 -3.39
C GLN A 39 11.57 20.70 -1.90
N HIS A 40 11.47 19.68 -1.06
CA HIS A 40 11.79 19.80 0.37
C HIS A 40 13.27 20.14 0.59
N LEU A 41 14.18 19.47 -0.12
CA LEU A 41 15.61 19.72 -0.03
C LEU A 41 15.95 21.18 -0.43
N LYS A 42 15.35 21.66 -1.53
CA LYS A 42 15.52 23.04 -1.99
C LYS A 42 15.01 24.06 -0.97
N ARG A 43 13.89 23.79 -0.29
CA ARG A 43 13.31 24.65 0.75
C ARG A 43 14.19 24.69 2.02
N LEU A 44 14.63 23.51 2.47
CA LEU A 44 15.36 23.36 3.76
C LEU A 44 16.84 23.82 3.66
N CYS A 45 17.47 23.66 2.51
CA CYS A 45 18.88 24.04 2.36
C CYS A 45 19.17 24.71 1.00
N PRO A 46 18.57 25.88 0.71
CA PRO A 46 18.66 26.52 -0.61
C PRO A 46 20.09 26.88 -0.99
N ASN A 47 20.94 27.24 -0.02
CA ASN A 47 22.30 27.74 -0.22
C ASN A 47 23.40 26.74 0.20
N LEU A 48 23.04 25.52 0.59
CA LEU A 48 24.02 24.52 1.02
C LEU A 48 24.77 23.96 -0.20
N HIS A 49 26.12 24.03 -0.14
CA HIS A 49 26.98 23.47 -1.19
C HIS A 49 27.43 22.04 -0.84
N MET A 50 27.73 21.26 -1.88
CA MET A 50 28.18 19.86 -1.73
C MET A 50 29.43 19.73 -0.86
N ASN A 51 30.37 20.65 -0.98
CA ASN A 51 31.60 20.66 -0.17
C ASN A 51 31.37 20.93 1.33
N GLU A 52 30.22 21.48 1.69
CA GLU A 52 29.81 21.74 3.08
C GLU A 52 28.95 20.63 3.66
N LEU A 53 28.43 19.71 2.79
CA LEU A 53 27.59 18.64 3.18
C LEU A 53 28.36 17.58 3.97
N ASN A 54 28.05 17.48 5.25
CA ASN A 54 28.62 16.52 6.18
C ASN A 54 27.52 15.93 7.06
N ARG A 55 27.87 14.95 7.91
CA ARG A 55 26.90 14.27 8.79
C ARG A 55 26.12 15.22 9.68
N LYS A 56 26.77 16.28 10.23
CA LYS A 56 26.10 17.25 11.11
C LYS A 56 25.07 18.07 10.32
N ARG A 57 25.44 18.61 9.16
CA ARG A 57 24.52 19.38 8.29
C ARG A 57 23.35 18.53 7.81
N TYR A 58 23.62 17.28 7.41
CA TYR A 58 22.57 16.36 7.01
C TYR A 58 21.62 16.02 8.15
N GLN A 59 22.14 15.79 9.38
CA GLN A 59 21.29 15.53 10.54
C GLN A 59 20.43 16.74 10.91
N LEU A 60 20.96 17.96 10.82
CA LEU A 60 20.18 19.19 11.04
C LEU A 60 19.03 19.30 10.05
N LEU A 61 19.28 19.06 8.76
CA LEU A 61 18.26 19.02 7.70
C LEU A 61 17.16 17.99 8.00
N LEU A 62 17.51 16.79 8.43
CA LEU A 62 16.53 15.77 8.82
C LEU A 62 15.74 16.16 10.07
N ASN A 63 16.38 16.80 11.04
CA ASN A 63 15.70 17.27 12.27
C ASN A 63 14.67 18.35 11.93
N GLU A 64 15.04 19.35 11.10
CA GLU A 64 14.12 20.39 10.64
C GLU A 64 12.93 19.80 9.86
N TYR A 65 13.18 18.85 8.95
CA TYR A 65 12.10 18.15 8.26
C TYR A 65 11.17 17.39 9.22
N ALA A 66 11.74 16.81 10.29
CA ALA A 66 11.02 16.03 11.29
C ALA A 66 10.09 16.87 12.19
N GLU A 67 10.30 18.20 12.27
CA GLU A 67 9.44 19.09 13.06
C GLU A 67 7.99 19.09 12.57
N ASP A 68 7.77 18.90 11.26
CA ASP A 68 6.45 18.89 10.64
C ASP A 68 5.94 17.51 10.24
N HIS A 69 6.78 16.47 10.35
CA HIS A 69 6.48 15.15 9.81
C HIS A 69 6.58 14.05 10.85
N VAL A 70 5.77 13.00 10.70
CA VAL A 70 5.91 11.78 11.50
C VAL A 70 7.17 11.01 11.08
N ARG A 71 7.69 10.19 12.01
CA ARG A 71 8.95 9.46 11.84
C ARG A 71 9.03 8.66 10.52
N GLU A 72 7.94 8.04 10.10
CA GLU A 72 7.90 7.26 8.85
C GLU A 72 8.06 8.14 7.61
N THR A 73 7.46 9.32 7.60
CA THR A 73 7.61 10.28 6.50
C THR A 73 9.05 10.81 6.43
N THR A 74 9.66 11.08 7.60
CA THR A 74 11.07 11.47 7.67
C THR A 74 11.99 10.34 7.20
N MET A 75 11.67 9.08 7.52
CA MET A 75 12.40 7.91 7.03
C MET A 75 12.31 7.78 5.51
N ASP A 76 11.13 7.97 4.92
CA ASP A 76 10.95 7.96 3.47
C ASP A 76 11.76 9.07 2.80
N PHE A 77 11.76 10.28 3.35
CA PHE A 77 12.58 11.38 2.88
C PHE A 77 14.08 11.05 2.92
N HIS A 78 14.57 10.52 4.06
CA HIS A 78 15.94 10.03 4.19
C HIS A 78 16.28 8.98 3.12
N HIS A 79 15.44 8.01 2.87
CA HIS A 79 15.68 6.96 1.87
C HIS A 79 15.78 7.51 0.45
N HIS A 80 14.96 8.53 0.10
CA HIS A 80 15.05 9.18 -1.21
C HIS A 80 16.36 9.96 -1.40
N LEU A 81 16.87 10.60 -0.34
CA LEU A 81 18.12 11.35 -0.40
C LEU A 81 19.37 10.46 -0.34
N LYS A 82 19.30 9.38 0.45
CA LYS A 82 20.45 8.53 0.77
C LYS A 82 21.14 8.00 -0.48
N ALA A 83 20.39 7.47 -1.46
CA ALA A 83 20.98 6.91 -2.66
C ALA A 83 21.86 7.95 -3.41
N ALA A 84 21.33 9.16 -3.60
CA ALA A 84 22.06 10.23 -4.28
C ALA A 84 23.33 10.68 -3.54
N PHE A 85 23.29 10.71 -2.20
CA PHE A 85 24.46 11.15 -1.42
C PHE A 85 25.50 10.06 -1.22
N VAL A 86 25.11 8.79 -1.27
CA VAL A 86 26.04 7.65 -1.35
C VAL A 86 26.78 7.69 -2.68
N ASP A 87 26.07 7.87 -3.81
CA ASP A 87 26.69 8.01 -5.13
C ASP A 87 27.63 9.24 -5.16
N ALA A 88 27.22 10.40 -4.60
CA ALA A 88 28.07 11.57 -4.52
C ALA A 88 29.36 11.34 -3.72
N TYR A 89 29.31 10.50 -2.70
CA TYR A 89 30.50 10.11 -1.93
C TYR A 89 31.40 9.16 -2.75
N GLU A 90 30.83 8.18 -3.41
CA GLU A 90 31.55 7.21 -4.25
C GLU A 90 32.23 7.91 -5.46
N ASP A 91 31.55 8.93 -6.03
CA ASP A 91 32.10 9.77 -7.10
C ASP A 91 33.14 10.82 -6.62
N GLY A 92 33.41 10.86 -5.31
CA GLY A 92 34.37 11.82 -4.73
C GLY A 92 33.92 13.29 -4.71
N LEU A 93 32.61 13.54 -4.92
CA LEU A 93 32.05 14.92 -4.90
C LEU A 93 31.90 15.46 -3.48
N ILE A 94 31.86 14.60 -2.49
CA ILE A 94 31.82 14.88 -1.05
C ILE A 94 32.83 14.00 -0.32
N LYS A 95 33.37 14.50 0.82
CA LYS A 95 34.46 13.85 1.56
C LYS A 95 34.03 12.62 2.36
N GLN A 96 32.75 12.51 2.70
CA GLN A 96 32.19 11.42 3.51
C GLN A 96 30.72 11.21 3.20
N ASP A 97 30.22 10.00 3.40
CA ASP A 97 28.77 9.74 3.33
C ASP A 97 28.03 10.47 4.48
N PRO A 98 27.24 11.52 4.17
CA PRO A 98 26.56 12.31 5.19
C PRO A 98 25.39 11.56 5.81
N THR A 99 24.90 10.48 5.15
CA THR A 99 23.70 9.72 5.56
C THR A 99 24.02 8.61 6.54
N ARG A 100 25.32 8.29 6.73
CA ARG A 100 25.78 7.21 7.61
C ARG A 100 25.38 7.48 9.06
N LYS A 101 24.69 6.48 9.67
CA LYS A 101 24.17 6.54 11.04
C LYS A 101 23.23 7.74 11.31
N ALA A 102 22.47 8.19 10.31
CA ALA A 102 21.46 9.22 10.51
C ALA A 102 20.38 8.76 11.52
N ILE A 103 20.02 9.66 12.43
CA ILE A 103 18.97 9.42 13.43
C ILE A 103 17.67 9.99 12.91
N ILE A 104 16.67 9.11 12.74
CA ILE A 104 15.36 9.50 12.22
C ILE A 104 14.43 9.85 13.37
N LYS A 105 14.10 11.13 13.48
CA LYS A 105 13.09 11.69 14.37
C LYS A 105 11.76 11.91 13.65
N GLY A 106 10.75 12.40 14.34
CA GLY A 106 9.46 12.81 13.82
C GLY A 106 8.44 13.03 14.91
N LYS A 107 7.33 13.70 14.55
CA LYS A 107 6.19 13.89 15.46
C LYS A 107 5.63 12.55 15.90
N PRO A 108 5.09 12.47 17.13
CA PRO A 108 4.31 11.30 17.54
C PRO A 108 3.13 11.11 16.59
N LYS A 109 2.78 9.87 16.32
CA LYS A 109 1.52 9.58 15.59
C LYS A 109 0.34 9.95 16.46
N VAL A 110 -0.51 10.81 15.95
CA VAL A 110 -1.84 11.02 16.49
C VAL A 110 -2.64 9.74 16.24
N ASP A 111 -3.31 9.25 17.26
CA ASP A 111 -4.13 8.04 17.37
C ASP A 111 -4.06 7.01 16.25
N LYS A 112 -3.76 5.77 16.63
CA LYS A 112 -3.81 4.62 15.74
C LYS A 112 -5.28 4.37 15.33
N LYS A 113 -5.72 4.93 14.21
CA LYS A 113 -6.99 4.52 13.60
C LYS A 113 -7.04 3.00 13.54
N LYS A 114 -8.21 2.41 13.84
CA LYS A 114 -8.44 0.98 13.71
C LYS A 114 -8.01 0.52 12.31
N LYS A 115 -7.18 -0.52 12.24
CA LYS A 115 -6.61 -0.96 10.96
C LYS A 115 -7.47 -1.99 10.24
N PHE A 116 -8.30 -2.74 10.98
CA PHE A 116 -9.19 -3.78 10.45
C PHE A 116 -10.41 -3.94 11.36
N LEU A 117 -11.47 -4.50 10.83
CA LEU A 117 -12.70 -4.84 11.53
C LEU A 117 -12.63 -6.27 12.04
N ASP A 118 -13.31 -6.55 13.14
CA ASP A 118 -13.61 -7.91 13.53
C ASP A 118 -14.80 -8.49 12.72
N LEU A 119 -15.15 -9.75 12.96
CA LEU A 119 -16.21 -10.43 12.21
C LEU A 119 -17.58 -9.79 12.42
N PHE A 120 -17.89 -9.33 13.64
CA PHE A 120 -19.19 -8.72 13.96
C PHE A 120 -19.32 -7.37 13.28
N GLU A 121 -18.27 -6.54 13.35
CA GLU A 121 -18.21 -5.24 12.69
C GLU A 121 -18.30 -5.37 11.18
N LEU A 122 -17.60 -6.36 10.59
CA LEU A 122 -17.72 -6.61 9.14
C LEU A 122 -19.14 -7.04 8.77
N LYS A 123 -19.80 -7.91 9.55
CA LYS A 123 -21.20 -8.27 9.32
C LYS A 123 -22.13 -7.07 9.41
N ALA A 124 -21.96 -6.23 10.43
CA ALA A 124 -22.75 -5.01 10.60
C ALA A 124 -22.56 -4.05 9.40
N LEU A 125 -21.32 -3.88 8.93
CA LEU A 125 -21.03 -3.09 7.73
C LEU A 125 -21.71 -3.66 6.48
N MET A 126 -21.64 -5.00 6.28
CA MET A 126 -22.22 -5.66 5.11
C MET A 126 -23.75 -5.51 5.05
N GLN A 127 -24.43 -5.41 6.19
CA GLN A 127 -25.88 -5.14 6.26
C GLN A 127 -26.27 -3.71 5.84
N GLN A 128 -25.34 -2.77 5.83
CA GLN A 128 -25.57 -1.39 5.40
C GLN A 128 -25.38 -1.17 3.89
N LEU A 129 -24.91 -2.18 3.17
CA LEU A 129 -24.65 -2.07 1.73
C LEU A 129 -25.95 -2.09 0.93
N ASP A 130 -26.07 -1.12 0.04
CA ASP A 130 -27.12 -1.08 -0.99
C ASP A 130 -26.54 -1.67 -2.29
N LEU A 131 -27.02 -2.86 -2.67
CA LEU A 131 -26.49 -3.65 -3.79
C LEU A 131 -27.57 -3.90 -4.86
N PRO A 132 -28.01 -2.84 -5.59
CA PRO A 132 -28.99 -3.00 -6.68
C PRO A 132 -28.42 -3.87 -7.80
N GLU A 133 -29.23 -4.74 -8.39
CA GLU A 133 -28.77 -5.69 -9.43
C GLU A 133 -28.53 -5.03 -10.80
N ASP A 134 -29.13 -3.87 -11.02
CA ASP A 134 -29.14 -3.14 -12.29
C ASP A 134 -28.20 -1.92 -12.32
N GLN A 135 -27.60 -1.57 -11.19
CA GLN A 135 -26.76 -0.38 -11.09
C GLN A 135 -25.45 -0.61 -10.34
N VAL A 136 -24.33 -0.32 -11.00
CA VAL A 136 -23.01 -0.30 -10.35
C VAL A 136 -22.86 0.93 -9.47
N ASN A 137 -22.57 0.72 -8.18
CA ASN A 137 -22.30 1.76 -7.20
C ASN A 137 -21.07 1.45 -6.33
N TRP A 138 -20.70 2.36 -5.42
CA TRP A 138 -19.53 2.15 -4.56
C TRP A 138 -19.76 1.11 -3.46
N ASP A 139 -20.98 0.73 -3.16
CA ASP A 139 -21.29 -0.33 -2.20
C ASP A 139 -20.94 -1.72 -2.78
N TRP A 140 -21.12 -1.92 -4.08
CA TRP A 140 -20.58 -3.08 -4.79
C TRP A 140 -19.05 -3.15 -4.73
N PHE A 141 -18.37 -2.01 -4.79
CA PHE A 141 -16.92 -1.95 -4.65
C PHE A 141 -16.46 -2.33 -3.24
N VAL A 142 -17.14 -1.80 -2.21
CA VAL A 142 -16.91 -2.15 -0.80
C VAL A 142 -17.16 -3.64 -0.58
N TYR A 143 -18.27 -4.17 -1.10
CA TYR A 143 -18.61 -5.59 -1.04
C TYR A 143 -17.50 -6.45 -1.65
N LEU A 144 -17.08 -6.13 -2.86
CA LEU A 144 -16.03 -6.86 -3.59
C LEU A 144 -14.73 -6.92 -2.79
N ILE A 145 -14.23 -5.78 -2.31
CA ILE A 145 -12.97 -5.74 -1.56
C ILE A 145 -13.08 -6.49 -0.24
N SER A 146 -14.20 -6.39 0.45
CA SER A 146 -14.46 -7.14 1.69
C SER A 146 -14.37 -8.66 1.48
N LYS A 147 -14.88 -9.15 0.35
CA LYS A 147 -14.92 -10.58 0.01
C LYS A 147 -13.63 -11.11 -0.63
N THR A 148 -12.82 -10.26 -1.24
CA THR A 148 -11.67 -10.68 -2.05
C THR A 148 -10.31 -10.22 -1.51
N GLY A 149 -10.28 -9.14 -0.75
CA GLY A 149 -9.05 -8.51 -0.29
C GLY A 149 -8.22 -7.85 -1.41
N LEU A 150 -8.82 -7.52 -2.55
CA LEU A 150 -8.11 -6.87 -3.66
C LEU A 150 -7.54 -5.51 -3.27
N ARG A 151 -6.44 -5.10 -3.95
CA ARG A 151 -5.97 -3.72 -3.85
C ARG A 151 -6.94 -2.78 -4.56
N PHE A 152 -7.06 -1.56 -4.08
CA PHE A 152 -7.93 -0.54 -4.67
C PHE A 152 -7.79 -0.41 -6.20
N ALA A 153 -6.56 -0.29 -6.69
CA ALA A 153 -6.29 -0.16 -8.13
C ALA A 153 -6.55 -1.46 -8.92
N GLU A 154 -6.42 -2.63 -8.31
CA GLU A 154 -6.77 -3.93 -8.91
C GLU A 154 -8.29 -4.04 -9.07
N ALA A 155 -9.04 -3.71 -8.02
CA ALA A 155 -10.50 -3.75 -8.04
C ALA A 155 -11.10 -2.74 -9.04
N LEU A 156 -10.51 -1.54 -9.18
CA LEU A 156 -10.93 -0.57 -10.21
C LEU A 156 -10.68 -1.05 -11.63
N ALA A 157 -9.67 -1.89 -11.86
CA ALA A 157 -9.33 -2.41 -13.19
C ALA A 157 -10.13 -3.64 -13.61
N LEU A 158 -11.00 -4.18 -12.72
CA LEU A 158 -11.79 -5.36 -13.07
C LEU A 158 -12.79 -5.05 -14.18
N THR A 159 -12.82 -5.95 -15.14
CA THR A 159 -13.79 -6.00 -16.25
C THR A 159 -14.68 -7.23 -16.09
N PRO A 160 -15.83 -7.31 -16.75
CA PRO A 160 -16.64 -8.53 -16.76
C PRO A 160 -15.86 -9.79 -17.17
N ASN A 161 -14.93 -9.69 -18.11
CA ASN A 161 -14.07 -10.80 -18.56
C ASN A 161 -13.12 -11.35 -17.49
N ASP A 162 -12.88 -10.63 -16.41
CA ASP A 162 -12.03 -11.11 -15.31
C ASP A 162 -12.75 -12.09 -14.37
N PHE A 163 -14.09 -12.26 -14.52
CA PHE A 163 -14.89 -13.16 -13.71
C PHE A 163 -15.02 -14.54 -14.36
N ASP A 164 -14.25 -15.49 -13.89
CA ASP A 164 -14.37 -16.90 -14.28
C ASP A 164 -15.44 -17.59 -13.44
N PHE A 165 -16.66 -17.62 -13.97
CA PHE A 165 -17.83 -18.24 -13.30
C PHE A 165 -17.70 -19.75 -13.16
N LYS A 166 -17.06 -20.45 -14.12
CA LYS A 166 -16.83 -21.89 -14.07
C LYS A 166 -15.77 -22.26 -13.06
N GLY A 167 -14.65 -21.56 -13.08
CA GLY A 167 -13.53 -21.77 -12.14
C GLY A 167 -13.76 -21.17 -10.76
N LYS A 168 -14.89 -20.47 -10.53
CA LYS A 168 -15.23 -19.79 -9.27
C LYS A 168 -14.12 -18.86 -8.78
N GLN A 169 -13.59 -18.04 -9.68
CA GLN A 169 -12.44 -17.19 -9.41
C GLN A 169 -12.52 -15.86 -10.15
N ILE A 170 -11.73 -14.89 -9.67
CA ILE A 170 -11.50 -13.61 -10.33
C ILE A 170 -10.03 -13.55 -10.73
N ILE A 171 -9.76 -13.17 -11.98
CA ILE A 171 -8.42 -13.08 -12.56
C ILE A 171 -7.89 -11.66 -12.35
N ILE A 172 -6.74 -11.54 -11.69
CA ILE A 172 -6.07 -10.27 -11.43
C ILE A 172 -4.78 -10.24 -12.22
N ASN A 173 -4.71 -9.43 -13.25
CA ASN A 173 -3.56 -9.30 -14.16
C ASN A 173 -3.26 -7.84 -14.53
N LYS A 174 -4.08 -6.89 -14.06
CA LYS A 174 -3.97 -5.47 -14.37
C LYS A 174 -4.38 -4.61 -13.19
N SER A 175 -4.08 -3.32 -13.25
CA SER A 175 -4.49 -2.31 -12.29
C SER A 175 -4.91 -1.02 -12.99
N TRP A 176 -5.70 -0.18 -12.34
CA TRP A 176 -6.16 1.09 -12.88
C TRP A 176 -5.27 2.25 -12.44
N ASN A 177 -4.85 3.09 -13.38
CA ASN A 177 -4.03 4.26 -13.11
C ASN A 177 -4.87 5.46 -12.63
N TYR A 178 -5.55 5.33 -11.52
CA TYR A 178 -6.47 6.37 -11.00
C TYR A 178 -5.79 7.69 -10.61
N LYS A 179 -4.46 7.69 -10.43
CA LYS A 179 -3.71 8.89 -10.02
C LYS A 179 -3.30 9.78 -11.18
N PHE A 180 -3.08 9.19 -12.37
CA PHE A 180 -2.45 9.87 -13.50
C PHE A 180 -3.22 9.60 -14.80
N GLY A 181 -4.40 10.20 -14.91
CA GLY A 181 -5.17 10.20 -16.16
C GLY A 181 -6.00 8.96 -16.47
N GLY A 182 -6.04 7.96 -15.57
CA GLY A 182 -6.82 6.73 -15.83
C GLY A 182 -6.08 5.71 -16.71
N GLY A 183 -6.82 4.70 -17.19
CA GLY A 183 -6.32 3.65 -18.07
C GLY A 183 -5.77 2.42 -17.34
N PHE A 184 -5.76 1.31 -18.06
CA PHE A 184 -5.17 0.06 -17.59
C PHE A 184 -3.64 0.16 -17.56
N GLN A 185 -3.05 -0.43 -16.55
CA GLN A 185 -1.59 -0.55 -16.40
C GLN A 185 -1.24 -1.91 -15.80
N PRO A 186 0.00 -2.40 -15.98
CA PRO A 186 0.45 -3.63 -15.32
C PRO A 186 0.30 -3.57 -13.81
N THR A 187 0.12 -4.71 -13.16
CA THR A 187 0.14 -4.83 -11.71
C THR A 187 1.47 -4.34 -11.11
N LYS A 188 1.51 -4.11 -9.79
CA LYS A 188 2.69 -3.53 -9.14
C LYS A 188 3.95 -4.40 -9.31
N ASN A 189 3.79 -5.71 -9.27
CA ASN A 189 4.83 -6.73 -9.44
C ASN A 189 4.19 -8.00 -9.98
N GLU A 190 5.00 -8.91 -10.45
CA GLU A 190 4.58 -10.18 -11.06
C GLU A 190 3.73 -11.05 -10.11
N SER A 191 4.09 -11.11 -8.84
CA SER A 191 3.32 -11.83 -7.81
C SER A 191 1.90 -11.27 -7.57
N SER A 192 1.61 -10.06 -8.09
CA SER A 192 0.27 -9.50 -8.04
C SER A 192 -0.68 -10.14 -9.06
N ASN A 193 -0.13 -10.76 -10.14
CA ASN A 193 -0.91 -11.54 -11.10
C ASN A 193 -1.31 -12.85 -10.43
N ARG A 194 -2.60 -13.05 -10.27
CA ARG A 194 -3.14 -14.19 -9.54
C ARG A 194 -4.61 -14.44 -9.85
N LYS A 195 -5.05 -15.65 -9.51
CA LYS A 195 -6.46 -16.01 -9.49
C LYS A 195 -6.94 -16.03 -8.04
N VAL A 196 -8.04 -15.34 -7.76
CA VAL A 196 -8.64 -15.25 -6.43
C VAL A 196 -9.91 -16.07 -6.42
N ILE A 197 -9.88 -17.22 -5.73
CA ILE A 197 -11.07 -18.06 -5.53
C ILE A 197 -12.09 -17.27 -4.71
N VAL A 198 -13.35 -17.27 -5.13
CA VAL A 198 -14.44 -16.55 -4.50
C VAL A 198 -15.63 -17.47 -4.24
N ASP A 199 -16.46 -17.11 -3.26
CA ASP A 199 -17.64 -17.89 -2.97
C ASP A 199 -18.70 -17.78 -4.09
N PRO A 200 -19.49 -18.84 -4.35
CA PRO A 200 -20.50 -18.82 -5.40
C PRO A 200 -21.56 -17.73 -5.24
N SER A 201 -21.83 -17.28 -4.01
CA SER A 201 -22.84 -16.24 -3.75
C SER A 201 -22.39 -14.88 -4.29
N LEU A 202 -21.09 -14.58 -4.18
CA LEU A 202 -20.49 -13.38 -4.80
C LEU A 202 -20.67 -13.43 -6.32
N LEU A 203 -20.30 -14.56 -6.94
CA LEU A 203 -20.42 -14.70 -8.39
C LEU A 203 -21.88 -14.60 -8.87
N LYS A 204 -22.82 -15.20 -8.13
CA LYS A 204 -24.26 -15.12 -8.45
C LYS A 204 -24.73 -13.66 -8.47
N LYS A 205 -24.35 -12.88 -7.45
CA LYS A 205 -24.67 -11.44 -7.36
C LYS A 205 -24.04 -10.66 -8.52
N PHE A 206 -22.74 -10.86 -8.78
CA PHE A 206 -22.04 -10.17 -9.87
C PHE A 206 -22.56 -10.58 -11.25
N LYS A 207 -23.06 -11.81 -11.43
CA LYS A 207 -23.61 -12.26 -12.72
C LYS A 207 -24.80 -11.39 -13.19
N GLY A 208 -25.67 -10.98 -12.26
CA GLY A 208 -26.74 -10.02 -12.52
C GLY A 208 -26.19 -8.65 -12.88
N LEU A 209 -25.35 -8.10 -12.01
CA LEU A 209 -24.74 -6.78 -12.15
C LEU A 209 -23.94 -6.58 -13.46
N LEU A 210 -23.27 -7.63 -13.93
CA LEU A 210 -22.39 -7.57 -15.13
C LEU A 210 -23.17 -7.71 -16.43
N LYS A 211 -24.45 -8.05 -16.38
CA LYS A 211 -25.29 -8.23 -17.57
C LYS A 211 -25.43 -6.88 -18.31
N GLY A 212 -25.05 -6.88 -19.57
CA GLY A 212 -25.13 -5.67 -20.44
C GLY A 212 -23.98 -4.68 -20.29
N LEU A 213 -22.98 -4.94 -19.41
CA LEU A 213 -21.76 -4.15 -19.37
C LEU A 213 -20.80 -4.60 -20.49
N ASP A 214 -19.99 -3.66 -20.98
CA ASP A 214 -18.90 -3.97 -21.93
C ASP A 214 -17.92 -4.95 -21.26
N PRO A 215 -17.67 -6.13 -21.89
CA PRO A 215 -16.79 -7.15 -21.34
C PRO A 215 -15.36 -6.69 -21.07
N ASN A 216 -14.89 -5.64 -21.78
CA ASN A 216 -13.52 -5.12 -21.71
C ASN A 216 -13.40 -3.79 -20.95
N ALA A 217 -14.52 -3.14 -20.64
CA ALA A 217 -14.51 -1.88 -19.87
C ALA A 217 -14.42 -2.14 -18.37
N PRO A 218 -13.79 -1.25 -17.59
CA PRO A 218 -13.74 -1.38 -16.13
C PRO A 218 -15.13 -1.19 -15.53
N ILE A 219 -15.52 -2.09 -14.62
CA ILE A 219 -16.87 -2.11 -14.02
C ILE A 219 -17.16 -0.86 -13.20
N PHE A 220 -16.18 -0.35 -12.47
CA PHE A 220 -16.35 0.71 -11.48
C PHE A 220 -15.87 2.09 -11.96
N VAL A 221 -15.44 2.21 -13.20
CA VAL A 221 -14.94 3.45 -13.79
C VAL A 221 -15.82 3.83 -14.95
N LYS A 222 -16.47 4.99 -14.87
CA LYS A 222 -17.21 5.58 -16.01
C LYS A 222 -16.25 6.40 -16.87
N ASP A 223 -16.55 6.54 -18.15
CA ASP A 223 -15.74 7.30 -19.08
C ASP A 223 -15.47 8.73 -18.56
N ASN A 224 -14.23 9.16 -18.71
CA ASN A 224 -13.72 10.48 -18.27
C ASN A 224 -13.87 10.81 -16.77
N GLN A 225 -14.23 9.83 -15.93
CA GLN A 225 -14.35 10.06 -14.49
C GLN A 225 -13.00 9.94 -13.79
N LYS A 226 -12.55 11.03 -13.16
CA LYS A 226 -11.44 10.98 -12.21
C LYS A 226 -11.92 10.34 -10.91
N ILE A 227 -11.31 9.24 -10.52
CA ILE A 227 -11.63 8.53 -9.29
C ILE A 227 -10.61 8.88 -8.22
N PHE A 228 -11.11 9.34 -7.08
CA PHE A 228 -10.29 9.61 -5.91
C PHE A 228 -10.56 8.56 -4.83
N ASN A 229 -9.50 8.07 -4.22
CA ASN A 229 -9.62 7.15 -3.07
C ASN A 229 -10.42 7.77 -1.92
N SER A 230 -10.35 9.10 -1.75
CA SER A 230 -11.13 9.85 -0.77
C SER A 230 -12.64 9.71 -0.98
N THR A 231 -13.14 9.66 -2.22
CA THR A 231 -14.57 9.50 -2.52
C THR A 231 -15.10 8.18 -1.97
N ILE A 232 -14.38 7.08 -2.24
CA ILE A 232 -14.80 5.75 -1.77
C ILE A 232 -14.63 5.63 -0.25
N ASN A 233 -13.57 6.21 0.32
CA ASN A 233 -13.40 6.27 1.78
C ASN A 233 -14.48 7.11 2.47
N SER A 234 -14.96 8.19 1.85
CA SER A 234 -16.07 8.98 2.36
C SER A 234 -17.37 8.16 2.40
N ARG A 235 -17.68 7.42 1.31
CA ARG A 235 -18.82 6.49 1.30
C ARG A 235 -18.68 5.42 2.36
N LEU A 236 -17.51 4.76 2.46
CA LEU A 236 -17.24 3.75 3.48
C LEU A 236 -17.38 4.29 4.91
N ASN A 237 -16.93 5.52 5.16
CA ASN A 237 -17.11 6.19 6.45
C ASN A 237 -18.60 6.38 6.79
N THR A 238 -19.44 6.76 5.82
CA THR A 238 -20.90 6.86 6.00
C THR A 238 -21.49 5.50 6.37
N LEU A 239 -21.06 4.43 5.68
CA LEU A 239 -21.53 3.07 5.98
C LEU A 239 -21.08 2.60 7.38
N CYS A 240 -19.84 2.87 7.79
CA CYS A 240 -19.35 2.58 9.13
C CYS A 240 -20.16 3.30 10.21
N LYS A 241 -20.49 4.58 9.99
CA LYS A 241 -21.35 5.35 10.92
C LYS A 241 -22.74 4.75 11.04
N ARG A 242 -23.37 4.34 9.92
CA ARG A 242 -24.67 3.65 9.94
C ARG A 242 -24.64 2.31 10.67
N ALA A 243 -23.52 1.60 10.52
CA ALA A 243 -23.28 0.32 11.20
C ALA A 243 -22.91 0.47 12.69
N GLY A 244 -22.74 1.69 13.21
CA GLY A 244 -22.31 1.93 14.58
C GLY A 244 -20.85 1.49 14.87
N ILE A 245 -19.99 1.40 13.86
CA ILE A 245 -18.62 0.93 13.98
C ILE A 245 -17.58 2.03 13.73
N SER A 246 -16.38 1.82 14.25
CA SER A 246 -15.27 2.75 14.03
C SER A 246 -14.91 2.89 12.54
N PRO A 247 -14.61 4.11 12.05
CA PRO A 247 -14.24 4.35 10.67
C PRO A 247 -13.00 3.55 10.26
N ILE A 248 -13.08 2.97 9.06
CA ILE A 248 -12.00 2.22 8.43
C ILE A 248 -11.76 2.75 7.00
N THR A 249 -10.57 2.52 6.45
CA THR A 249 -10.28 2.84 5.05
C THR A 249 -10.58 1.64 4.14
N ILE A 250 -10.73 1.90 2.83
CA ILE A 250 -10.87 0.83 1.84
C ILE A 250 -9.67 -0.14 1.86
N HIS A 251 -8.46 0.35 2.16
CA HIS A 251 -7.30 -0.51 2.39
C HIS A 251 -7.42 -1.31 3.68
N GLY A 252 -8.07 -0.76 4.70
CA GLY A 252 -8.40 -1.46 5.93
C GLY A 252 -9.35 -2.65 5.72
N LEU A 253 -10.26 -2.61 4.73
CA LEU A 253 -11.09 -3.78 4.37
C LEU A 253 -10.24 -4.94 3.83
N ARG A 254 -9.18 -4.65 3.09
CA ARG A 254 -8.24 -5.68 2.68
C ARG A 254 -7.49 -6.26 3.89
N HIS A 255 -7.13 -5.43 4.88
CA HIS A 255 -6.57 -5.92 6.15
C HIS A 255 -7.59 -6.77 6.91
N THR A 256 -8.84 -6.34 6.97
CA THR A 256 -9.96 -7.12 7.55
C THR A 256 -10.06 -8.49 6.91
N HIS A 257 -10.09 -8.56 5.57
CA HIS A 257 -10.15 -9.82 4.83
C HIS A 257 -9.01 -10.77 5.21
N ALA A 258 -7.77 -10.26 5.23
CA ALA A 258 -6.61 -11.06 5.59
C ALA A 258 -6.62 -11.51 7.05
N SER A 259 -6.98 -10.62 7.97
CA SER A 259 -7.08 -10.92 9.41
C SER A 259 -8.09 -12.03 9.68
N LEU A 260 -9.29 -11.95 9.09
CA LEU A 260 -10.33 -12.95 9.27
C LEU A 260 -9.93 -14.31 8.70
N LEU A 261 -9.21 -14.36 7.55
CA LEU A 261 -8.68 -15.61 7.02
C LEU A 261 -7.65 -16.24 7.95
N LEU A 262 -6.73 -15.44 8.49
CA LEU A 262 -5.74 -15.92 9.47
C LEU A 262 -6.44 -16.43 10.73
N PHE A 263 -7.39 -15.69 11.30
CA PHE A 263 -8.16 -16.12 12.47
C PHE A 263 -8.97 -17.42 12.23
N SER A 264 -9.38 -17.66 10.98
CA SER A 264 -10.04 -18.93 10.60
C SER A 264 -9.05 -20.08 10.33
N GLY A 265 -7.75 -19.90 10.56
CA GLY A 265 -6.73 -20.94 10.43
C GLY A 265 -6.16 -21.10 9.02
N VAL A 266 -6.45 -20.18 8.07
CA VAL A 266 -5.83 -20.21 6.75
C VAL A 266 -4.34 -19.85 6.88
N SER A 267 -3.46 -20.66 6.29
CA SER A 267 -2.02 -20.47 6.39
C SER A 267 -1.56 -19.11 5.88
N ILE A 268 -0.51 -18.57 6.51
CA ILE A 268 0.12 -17.29 6.11
C ILE A 268 0.53 -17.29 4.64
N LEU A 269 1.04 -18.42 4.15
CA LEU A 269 1.44 -18.58 2.76
C LEU A 269 0.23 -18.43 1.82
N SER A 270 -0.89 -19.07 2.13
CA SER A 270 -2.13 -18.99 1.35
C SER A 270 -2.71 -17.57 1.36
N VAL A 271 -2.73 -16.91 2.52
CA VAL A 271 -3.16 -15.50 2.62
C VAL A 271 -2.23 -14.57 1.84
N SER A 272 -0.92 -14.77 1.93
CA SER A 272 0.08 -13.98 1.18
C SER A 272 -0.11 -14.10 -0.34
N LYS A 273 -0.28 -15.32 -0.85
CA LYS A 273 -0.57 -15.60 -2.27
C LYS A 273 -1.89 -14.96 -2.71
N ARG A 274 -2.95 -15.14 -1.90
CA ARG A 274 -4.28 -14.55 -2.17
C ARG A 274 -4.22 -13.02 -2.27
N LEU A 275 -3.46 -12.38 -1.40
CA LEU A 275 -3.26 -10.94 -1.43
C LEU A 275 -2.30 -10.47 -2.54
N GLY A 276 -1.48 -11.34 -3.12
CA GLY A 276 -0.47 -10.98 -4.11
C GLY A 276 0.67 -10.15 -3.48
N HIS A 277 1.19 -10.61 -2.33
CA HIS A 277 2.40 -10.06 -1.74
C HIS A 277 3.62 -10.71 -2.40
N ALA A 278 4.65 -9.92 -2.70
CA ALA A 278 5.89 -10.43 -3.29
C ALA A 278 6.69 -11.33 -2.33
N SER A 279 6.47 -11.16 -1.02
CA SER A 279 7.10 -11.97 0.03
C SER A 279 6.11 -12.24 1.16
N THR A 280 6.15 -13.45 1.71
CA THR A 280 5.40 -13.83 2.92
C THR A 280 5.78 -12.97 4.13
N LEU A 281 7.03 -12.47 4.18
CA LEU A 281 7.50 -11.54 5.21
C LEU A 281 6.63 -10.28 5.30
N THR A 282 6.08 -9.82 4.18
CA THR A 282 5.14 -8.68 4.20
C THR A 282 3.87 -9.01 4.98
N THR A 283 3.31 -10.21 4.78
CA THR A 283 2.14 -10.70 5.52
C THR A 283 2.49 -10.91 6.99
N GLN A 284 3.59 -11.57 7.29
CA GLN A 284 4.05 -11.81 8.67
C GLN A 284 4.22 -10.51 9.45
N LYS A 285 4.97 -9.55 8.93
CA LYS A 285 5.18 -8.24 9.59
C LYS A 285 3.88 -7.47 9.80
N THR A 286 2.95 -7.54 8.84
CA THR A 286 1.68 -6.81 8.91
C THR A 286 0.72 -7.41 9.95
N TYR A 287 0.70 -8.73 10.07
CA TYR A 287 -0.24 -9.49 10.91
C TYR A 287 0.43 -10.21 12.07
N LEU A 288 1.63 -9.77 12.50
CA LEU A 288 2.43 -10.41 13.55
C LEU A 288 1.64 -10.64 14.84
N HIS A 289 0.83 -9.66 15.25
CA HIS A 289 0.00 -9.77 16.46
C HIS A 289 -1.06 -10.89 16.37
N ILE A 290 -1.63 -11.11 15.19
CA ILE A 290 -2.60 -12.19 14.95
C ILE A 290 -1.88 -13.53 14.95
N ILE A 291 -0.71 -13.60 14.34
CA ILE A 291 0.12 -14.80 14.28
C ILE A 291 0.49 -15.24 15.69
N GLN A 292 0.94 -14.31 16.54
CA GLN A 292 1.26 -14.60 17.95
C GLN A 292 0.05 -15.10 18.76
N GLU A 293 -1.14 -14.55 18.53
CA GLU A 293 -2.37 -15.03 19.17
C GLU A 293 -2.71 -16.47 18.72
N LEU A 294 -2.53 -16.78 17.43
CA LEU A 294 -2.73 -18.14 16.91
C LEU A 294 -1.69 -19.12 17.44
N GLU A 295 -0.41 -18.74 17.52
CA GLU A 295 0.67 -19.55 18.11
C GLU A 295 0.34 -19.95 19.56
N ASN A 296 -0.18 -19.01 20.36
CA ASN A 296 -0.60 -19.31 21.74
C ASN A 296 -1.74 -20.34 21.80
N LYS A 297 -2.71 -20.28 20.86
CA LYS A 297 -3.78 -21.27 20.75
C LYS A 297 -3.26 -22.62 20.29
N ASP A 298 -2.31 -22.64 19.36
CA ASP A 298 -1.74 -23.88 18.84
C ASP A 298 -0.83 -24.54 19.87
N ASN A 299 -0.06 -23.81 20.68
CA ASN A 299 0.70 -24.33 21.81
C ASN A 299 -0.18 -25.12 22.79
N ASN A 300 -1.39 -24.63 23.08
CA ASN A 300 -2.36 -25.35 23.92
C ASN A 300 -2.80 -26.68 23.29
N LYS A 301 -3.01 -26.70 21.95
CA LYS A 301 -3.33 -27.95 21.22
C LYS A 301 -2.16 -28.92 21.22
N VAL A 302 -0.94 -28.42 21.03
CA VAL A 302 0.29 -29.23 21.11
C VAL A 302 0.42 -29.88 22.48
N LEU A 303 0.27 -29.10 23.57
CA LEU A 303 0.35 -29.63 24.94
C LEU A 303 -0.75 -30.69 25.20
N LYS A 304 -1.95 -30.47 24.68
CA LYS A 304 -3.03 -31.45 24.78
C LYS A 304 -2.66 -32.76 24.06
N HIS A 305 -2.21 -32.66 22.82
CA HIS A 305 -1.82 -33.80 22.02
C HIS A 305 -0.65 -34.58 22.65
N LEU A 306 0.37 -33.90 23.16
CA LEU A 306 1.50 -34.54 23.85
C LEU A 306 1.04 -35.33 25.10
N ARG A 307 0.08 -34.78 25.88
CA ARG A 307 -0.51 -35.52 27.02
C ARG A 307 -1.31 -36.75 26.61
N GLU A 308 -1.96 -36.73 25.44
CA GLU A 308 -2.71 -37.86 24.90
C GLU A 308 -1.76 -39.00 24.43
N LEU A 309 -0.47 -38.71 24.17
CA LEU A 309 0.55 -39.72 23.83
C LEU A 309 1.10 -40.46 25.06
N GLU A 310 0.88 -39.95 26.26
CA GLU A 310 1.37 -40.55 27.52
C GLU A 310 0.30 -41.45 28.20
N ASN A 311 -0.96 -41.45 27.70
CA ASN A 311 -2.06 -42.29 28.15
C ASN A 311 -2.33 -43.40 27.16
#